data_3665df658b83671cc6eef2570cc99047
#
_entry.id   3665df658b83671cc6eef2570cc99047
#
_cell.length_a   1.000
_cell.length_b   1.000
_cell.length_c   1.000
_cell.angle_alpha   90.00
_cell.angle_beta   90.00
_cell.angle_gamma   90.00
#
_symmetry.space_group_name_H-M   'P 1'
#
loop_
_entity.id
_entity.type
_entity.pdbx_description
1 polymer ?
#
loop_
_entity_poly.entity_id
_entity_poly.type
_entity_poly.pdbx_seq_one_letter_code
_entity_poly.pdbx_strand_id
1 'polypeptide(L)'
;YLGFRFPKDNDTEVLISTIFGTTNYFPGLLQLYCAKLIEAMRRDYAGYSESETPPYIVKKDHIKKVLAEQSLQQDIREKFFITLKVGEDDYYYIIALLVAYYYHGNKSQNGCSASDLIELADTYSIGKISAINSESLAALMEEMCELNVLQHTGDGRYRFTRHSFCQMMGTVQQIEDELMNYMED
;
A
#
# COMPACT_ATOMS: atom_id res chain seq x y z
N TYR A 1 -1.64 -16.68 -22.95
CA TYR A 1 -0.79 -17.74 -22.39
C TYR A 1 0.67 -17.25 -22.35
N LEU A 2 1.27 -17.21 -21.15
CA LEU A 2 2.60 -16.60 -20.93
C LEU A 2 3.72 -17.65 -20.76
N GLY A 3 3.52 -18.91 -21.20
CA GLY A 3 4.52 -19.97 -21.11
C GLY A 3 4.83 -20.47 -19.70
N PHE A 4 4.07 -20.06 -18.68
CA PHE A 4 4.21 -20.56 -17.31
C PHE A 4 2.87 -20.90 -16.67
N ARG A 5 2.91 -21.67 -15.60
CA ARG A 5 1.75 -21.99 -14.77
C ARG A 5 2.13 -22.02 -13.29
N PHE A 6 1.18 -21.83 -12.44
CA PHE A 6 1.32 -22.14 -11.02
C PHE A 6 1.30 -23.66 -10.78
N PRO A 7 1.94 -24.16 -9.72
CA PRO A 7 1.86 -25.57 -9.35
C PRO A 7 0.39 -25.99 -9.12
N LYS A 8 0.11 -27.31 -9.22
CA LYS A 8 -1.25 -27.85 -9.01
C LYS A 8 -1.43 -28.40 -7.59
N ASP A 9 -0.97 -27.68 -6.58
CA ASP A 9 -1.00 -28.08 -5.19
C ASP A 9 -1.42 -26.91 -4.28
N ASN A 10 -1.42 -27.10 -2.99
CA ASN A 10 -1.75 -26.08 -1.99
C ASN A 10 -0.81 -24.86 -2.04
N ASP A 11 0.37 -24.99 -2.66
CA ASP A 11 1.30 -23.87 -2.82
C ASP A 11 0.76 -22.81 -3.80
N THR A 12 -0.11 -23.17 -4.74
CA THR A 12 -0.74 -22.23 -5.66
C THR A 12 -1.47 -21.11 -4.95
N GLU A 13 -2.32 -21.44 -3.98
CA GLU A 13 -3.08 -20.45 -3.23
C GLU A 13 -2.16 -19.52 -2.44
N VAL A 14 -1.12 -20.07 -1.85
CA VAL A 14 -0.10 -19.29 -1.11
C VAL A 14 0.64 -18.33 -2.03
N LEU A 15 1.06 -18.78 -3.22
CA LEU A 15 1.77 -17.94 -4.20
C LEU A 15 0.86 -16.83 -4.72
N ILE A 16 -0.36 -17.16 -5.10
CA ILE A 16 -1.35 -16.20 -5.60
C ILE A 16 -1.69 -15.19 -4.50
N SER A 17 -1.98 -15.64 -3.27
CA SER A 17 -2.27 -14.76 -2.14
C SER A 17 -1.10 -13.82 -1.83
N THR A 18 0.14 -14.30 -1.97
CA THR A 18 1.34 -13.47 -1.77
C THR A 18 1.39 -12.36 -2.83
N ILE A 19 1.15 -12.66 -4.10
CA ILE A 19 1.14 -11.66 -5.18
C ILE A 19 0.04 -10.61 -4.94
N PHE A 20 -1.20 -11.06 -4.73
CA PHE A 20 -2.32 -10.16 -4.43
C PHE A 20 -2.08 -9.35 -3.17
N GLY A 21 -1.54 -10.01 -2.14
CA GLY A 21 -1.18 -9.37 -0.89
C GLY A 21 -0.17 -8.24 -1.06
N THR A 22 0.86 -8.45 -1.86
CA THR A 22 1.91 -7.45 -2.11
C THR A 22 1.39 -6.28 -2.94
N THR A 23 0.53 -6.56 -3.92
CA THR A 23 0.00 -5.56 -4.85
C THR A 23 -1.27 -4.89 -4.35
N ASN A 24 -1.77 -5.28 -3.17
CA ASN A 24 -3.03 -4.80 -2.58
C ASN A 24 -4.22 -4.85 -3.55
N TYR A 25 -4.25 -5.83 -4.44
CA TYR A 25 -5.27 -6.00 -5.49
C TYR A 25 -5.33 -4.86 -6.52
N PHE A 26 -4.40 -3.89 -6.50
CA PHE A 26 -4.36 -2.83 -7.51
C PHE A 26 -3.96 -3.42 -8.87
N PRO A 27 -4.81 -3.28 -9.91
CA PRO A 27 -4.55 -3.89 -11.21
C PRO A 27 -3.21 -3.48 -11.83
N GLY A 28 -2.84 -2.21 -11.71
CA GLY A 28 -1.58 -1.69 -12.24
C GLY A 28 -0.35 -2.28 -11.53
N LEU A 29 -0.42 -2.46 -10.20
CA LEU A 29 0.65 -3.11 -9.42
C LEU A 29 0.71 -4.61 -9.72
N LEU A 30 -0.44 -5.26 -9.91
CA LEU A 30 -0.49 -6.66 -10.29
C LEU A 30 0.16 -6.90 -11.66
N GLN A 31 -0.11 -6.03 -12.64
CA GLN A 31 0.52 -6.10 -13.96
C GLN A 31 2.05 -5.92 -13.86
N LEU A 32 2.50 -4.94 -13.08
CA LEU A 32 3.93 -4.69 -12.85
C LEU A 32 4.59 -5.92 -12.21
N TYR A 33 3.97 -6.48 -11.15
CA TYR A 33 4.47 -7.68 -10.49
C TYR A 33 4.58 -8.86 -11.44
N CYS A 34 3.55 -9.10 -12.27
CA CYS A 34 3.55 -10.17 -13.26
C CYS A 34 4.65 -9.98 -14.32
N ALA A 35 4.90 -8.74 -14.75
CA ALA A 35 6.00 -8.45 -15.66
C ALA A 35 7.36 -8.83 -15.05
N LYS A 36 7.60 -8.45 -13.80
CA LYS A 36 8.80 -8.82 -13.05
C LYS A 36 8.93 -10.33 -12.83
N LEU A 37 7.79 -11.01 -12.61
CA LEU A 37 7.76 -12.46 -12.47
C LEU A 37 8.20 -13.16 -13.79
N ILE A 38 7.73 -12.66 -14.93
CA ILE A 38 8.16 -13.16 -16.24
C ILE A 38 9.67 -12.96 -16.44
N GLU A 39 10.21 -11.80 -16.07
CA GLU A 39 11.65 -11.53 -16.13
C GLU A 39 12.44 -12.49 -15.22
N ALA A 40 11.97 -12.76 -14.01
CA ALA A 40 12.59 -13.72 -13.09
C ALA A 40 12.56 -15.14 -13.67
N MET A 41 11.44 -15.55 -14.30
CA MET A 41 11.31 -16.83 -14.97
C MET A 41 12.28 -16.97 -16.16
N ARG A 42 12.39 -15.93 -16.98
CA ARG A 42 13.34 -15.89 -18.11
C ARG A 42 14.80 -16.04 -17.67
N ARG A 43 15.14 -15.48 -16.51
CA ARG A 43 16.50 -15.59 -15.95
C ARG A 43 16.80 -16.98 -15.40
N ASP A 44 15.80 -17.65 -14.85
CA ASP A 44 15.96 -18.94 -14.17
C ASP A 44 15.87 -20.14 -15.14
N TYR A 45 15.21 -20.00 -16.27
CA TYR A 45 15.05 -21.05 -17.27
C TYR A 45 15.83 -20.69 -18.54
N ALA A 46 16.93 -21.38 -18.77
CA ALA A 46 17.69 -21.25 -20.02
C ALA A 46 16.80 -21.64 -21.23
N GLY A 47 16.72 -20.73 -22.21
CA GLY A 47 15.85 -20.93 -23.37
C GLY A 47 14.35 -20.76 -23.09
N TYR A 48 13.98 -20.01 -22.02
CA TYR A 48 12.59 -19.69 -21.75
C TYR A 48 11.87 -19.12 -22.99
N SER A 49 10.70 -19.67 -23.28
CA SER A 49 9.80 -19.20 -24.33
C SER A 49 8.37 -19.13 -23.81
N GLU A 50 7.65 -18.06 -24.11
CA GLU A 50 6.27 -17.84 -23.70
C GLU A 50 5.29 -18.83 -24.33
N SER A 51 5.66 -19.45 -25.46
CA SER A 51 4.86 -20.42 -26.19
C SER A 51 5.28 -21.87 -25.94
N GLU A 52 6.28 -22.12 -25.09
CA GLU A 52 6.84 -23.45 -24.84
C GLU A 52 5.85 -24.38 -24.14
N THR A 53 5.86 -25.64 -24.51
CA THR A 53 5.10 -26.72 -23.86
C THR A 53 6.01 -27.90 -23.55
N PRO A 54 6.03 -28.40 -22.29
CA PRO A 54 5.19 -28.01 -21.15
C PRO A 54 5.56 -26.63 -20.59
N PRO A 55 4.57 -25.88 -20.04
CA PRO A 55 4.85 -24.57 -19.48
C PRO A 55 5.73 -24.66 -18.23
N TYR A 56 6.57 -23.66 -18.04
CA TYR A 56 7.42 -23.55 -16.87
C TYR A 56 6.60 -23.35 -15.60
N ILE A 57 7.05 -23.89 -14.47
CA ILE A 57 6.33 -23.83 -13.20
C ILE A 57 6.87 -22.68 -12.37
N VAL A 58 5.96 -21.81 -11.90
CA VAL A 58 6.26 -20.76 -10.93
C VAL A 58 6.61 -21.41 -9.59
N LYS A 59 7.76 -21.03 -9.01
CA LYS A 59 8.26 -21.52 -7.72
C LYS A 59 8.23 -20.41 -6.68
N LYS A 60 8.23 -20.76 -5.40
CA LYS A 60 8.35 -19.80 -4.28
C LYS A 60 9.58 -18.89 -4.42
N ASP A 61 10.68 -19.43 -4.95
CA ASP A 61 11.91 -18.66 -5.12
C ASP A 61 11.78 -17.57 -6.20
N HIS A 62 10.98 -17.78 -7.24
CA HIS A 62 10.67 -16.73 -8.22
C HIS A 62 9.95 -15.58 -7.54
N ILE A 63 8.93 -15.87 -6.72
CA ILE A 63 8.18 -14.87 -5.95
C ILE A 63 9.10 -14.10 -4.99
N LYS A 64 9.97 -14.82 -4.25
CA LYS A 64 10.95 -14.19 -3.34
C LYS A 64 11.92 -13.28 -4.07
N LYS A 65 12.45 -13.69 -5.22
CA LYS A 65 13.34 -12.87 -6.04
C LYS A 65 12.66 -11.58 -6.49
N VAL A 66 11.42 -11.68 -6.96
CA VAL A 66 10.62 -10.52 -7.38
C VAL A 66 10.35 -9.58 -6.20
N LEU A 67 9.99 -10.13 -5.03
CA LEU A 67 9.77 -9.34 -3.82
C LEU A 67 11.03 -8.63 -3.32
N ALA A 68 12.20 -9.19 -3.57
CA ALA A 68 13.49 -8.62 -3.18
C ALA A 68 13.99 -7.55 -4.16
N GLU A 69 13.36 -7.36 -5.32
CA GLU A 69 13.76 -6.32 -6.28
C GLU A 69 13.43 -4.93 -5.75
N GLN A 70 14.46 -4.13 -5.47
CA GLN A 70 14.31 -2.78 -4.96
C GLN A 70 13.50 -1.87 -5.91
N SER A 71 13.71 -2.03 -7.23
CA SER A 71 12.94 -1.29 -8.23
C SER A 71 11.44 -1.54 -8.12
N LEU A 72 11.03 -2.80 -7.94
CA LEU A 72 9.62 -3.13 -7.75
C LEU A 72 9.06 -2.51 -6.47
N GLN A 73 9.79 -2.55 -5.37
CA GLN A 73 9.35 -1.95 -4.11
C GLN A 73 9.20 -0.43 -4.25
N GLN A 74 10.12 0.21 -4.98
CA GLN A 74 10.01 1.64 -5.28
C GLN A 74 8.81 1.94 -6.18
N ASP A 75 8.61 1.17 -7.25
CA ASP A 75 7.45 1.33 -8.15
C ASP A 75 6.12 1.13 -7.43
N ILE A 76 6.05 0.16 -6.49
CA ILE A 76 4.86 -0.06 -5.65
C ILE A 76 4.61 1.16 -4.77
N ARG A 77 5.65 1.67 -4.13
CA ARG A 77 5.57 2.85 -3.27
C ARG A 77 5.12 4.09 -4.06
N GLU A 78 5.73 4.36 -5.20
CA GLU A 78 5.36 5.50 -6.06
C GLU A 78 3.89 5.42 -6.52
N LYS A 79 3.44 4.26 -6.97
CA LYS A 79 2.05 4.06 -7.37
C LYS A 79 1.08 4.20 -6.20
N PHE A 80 1.45 3.73 -5.03
CA PHE A 80 0.66 3.91 -3.81
C PHE A 80 0.51 5.40 -3.49
N PHE A 81 1.60 6.18 -3.53
CA PHE A 81 1.55 7.62 -3.29
C PHE A 81 0.75 8.39 -4.35
N ILE A 82 0.87 8.02 -5.64
CA ILE A 82 0.04 8.60 -6.69
C ILE A 82 -1.45 8.36 -6.40
N THR A 83 -1.82 7.17 -5.89
CA THR A 83 -3.20 6.86 -5.51
C THR A 83 -3.70 7.73 -4.34
N LEU A 84 -2.82 8.07 -3.41
CA LEU A 84 -3.15 8.96 -2.28
C LEU A 84 -3.18 10.45 -2.66
N LYS A 85 -2.46 10.85 -3.70
CA LYS A 85 -2.41 12.24 -4.20
C LYS A 85 -3.42 12.47 -5.33
N VAL A 86 -4.66 12.02 -5.10
CA VAL A 86 -5.78 12.25 -6.00
C VAL A 86 -6.51 13.54 -5.59
N GLY A 87 -6.75 14.43 -6.55
CA GLY A 87 -7.36 15.74 -6.30
C GLY A 87 -6.34 16.85 -6.10
N GLU A 88 -6.82 18.09 -5.92
CA GLU A 88 -5.96 19.28 -5.82
C GLU A 88 -5.42 19.49 -4.39
N ASP A 89 -6.06 18.89 -3.37
CA ASP A 89 -5.81 19.21 -1.96
C ASP A 89 -4.98 18.17 -1.20
N ASP A 90 -4.64 17.04 -1.82
CA ASP A 90 -3.86 15.94 -1.22
C ASP A 90 -4.47 15.35 0.07
N TYR A 91 -5.79 15.47 0.29
CA TYR A 91 -6.45 15.04 1.52
C TYR A 91 -6.11 13.60 1.91
N TYR A 92 -6.22 12.65 0.99
CA TYR A 92 -5.93 11.25 1.31
C TYR A 92 -4.47 11.03 1.71
N TYR A 93 -3.54 11.78 1.09
CA TYR A 93 -2.13 11.69 1.45
C TYR A 93 -1.86 12.24 2.84
N ILE A 94 -2.43 13.40 3.18
CA ILE A 94 -2.30 14.01 4.51
C ILE A 94 -2.95 13.11 5.57
N ILE A 95 -4.15 12.57 5.32
CA ILE A 95 -4.82 11.62 6.21
C ILE A 95 -3.95 10.37 6.41
N ALA A 96 -3.36 9.82 5.35
CA ALA A 96 -2.47 8.67 5.46
C ALA A 96 -1.22 8.96 6.29
N LEU A 97 -0.61 10.16 6.15
CA LEU A 97 0.50 10.60 6.99
C LEU A 97 0.10 10.67 8.47
N LEU A 98 -1.04 11.29 8.76
CA LEU A 98 -1.56 11.40 10.14
C LEU A 98 -1.90 10.03 10.75
N VAL A 99 -2.52 9.13 9.99
CA VAL A 99 -2.80 7.74 10.43
C VAL A 99 -1.50 6.99 10.72
N ALA A 100 -0.49 7.15 9.86
CA ALA A 100 0.82 6.52 10.07
C ALA A 100 1.53 7.10 11.30
N TYR A 101 1.50 8.41 11.46
CA TYR A 101 2.08 9.09 12.63
C TYR A 101 1.41 8.65 13.92
N TYR A 102 0.07 8.63 13.95
CA TYR A 102 -0.71 8.17 15.09
C TYR A 102 -0.36 6.73 15.46
N TYR A 103 -0.25 5.85 14.47
CA TYR A 103 0.14 4.46 14.66
C TYR A 103 1.52 4.32 15.31
N HIS A 104 2.52 5.07 14.84
CA HIS A 104 3.87 5.03 15.39
C HIS A 104 3.94 5.57 16.82
N GLY A 105 3.21 6.66 17.12
CA GLY A 105 3.21 7.30 18.43
C GLY A 105 2.52 6.46 19.50
N ASN A 106 1.32 5.98 19.20
CA ASN A 106 0.49 5.28 20.18
C ASN A 106 0.65 3.75 20.15
N LYS A 107 1.34 3.19 19.13
CA LYS A 107 1.45 1.75 18.88
C LYS A 107 0.10 1.01 19.00
N SER A 108 -1.00 1.76 18.80
CA SER A 108 -2.35 1.26 18.98
C SER A 108 -2.78 0.47 17.76
N GLN A 109 -2.95 -0.83 17.92
CA GLN A 109 -3.58 -1.68 16.92
C GLN A 109 -5.07 -1.33 16.71
N ASN A 110 -5.63 -0.52 17.61
CA ASN A 110 -7.06 -0.16 17.61
C ASN A 110 -7.42 0.94 16.60
N GLY A 111 -6.43 1.50 15.89
CA GLY A 111 -6.67 2.57 14.92
C GLY A 111 -6.95 3.93 15.57
N CYS A 112 -7.27 4.92 14.73
CA CYS A 112 -7.59 6.30 15.09
C CYS A 112 -9.00 6.67 14.61
N SER A 113 -9.66 7.57 15.30
CA SER A 113 -10.91 8.21 14.88
C SER A 113 -10.62 9.49 14.07
N ALA A 114 -11.63 10.03 13.38
CA ALA A 114 -11.52 11.33 12.73
C ALA A 114 -11.18 12.43 13.74
N SER A 115 -11.74 12.38 14.96
CA SER A 115 -11.43 13.34 16.01
C SER A 115 -9.97 13.28 16.48
N ASP A 116 -9.40 12.06 16.60
CA ASP A 116 -7.98 11.90 16.93
C ASP A 116 -7.08 12.54 15.88
N LEU A 117 -7.45 12.44 14.59
CA LEU A 117 -6.67 13.03 13.49
C LEU A 117 -6.82 14.57 13.43
N ILE A 118 -7.99 15.12 13.77
CA ILE A 118 -8.17 16.58 13.87
C ILE A 118 -7.31 17.13 14.98
N GLU A 119 -7.33 16.52 16.17
CA GLU A 119 -6.49 16.94 17.31
C GLU A 119 -5.00 16.89 16.96
N LEU A 120 -4.60 15.85 16.23
CA LEU A 120 -3.24 15.72 15.76
C LEU A 120 -2.89 16.79 14.70
N ALA A 121 -3.79 17.07 13.77
CA ALA A 121 -3.64 18.13 12.76
C ALA A 121 -3.54 19.52 13.39
N ASP A 122 -4.33 19.80 14.43
CA ASP A 122 -4.24 21.04 15.21
C ASP A 122 -2.87 21.18 15.88
N THR A 123 -2.35 20.09 16.43
CA THR A 123 -1.01 20.06 17.06
C THR A 123 0.10 20.44 16.09
N TYR A 124 -0.03 20.05 14.82
CA TYR A 124 0.94 20.32 13.75
C TYR A 124 0.55 21.51 12.87
N SER A 125 -0.49 22.28 13.22
CA SER A 125 -0.98 23.42 12.43
C SER A 125 -1.27 23.08 10.96
N ILE A 126 -1.86 21.89 10.73
CA ILE A 126 -2.26 21.45 9.39
C ILE A 126 -3.66 21.95 9.10
N GLY A 127 -3.79 23.21 8.69
CA GLY A 127 -5.05 23.92 8.52
C GLY A 127 -6.04 23.22 7.60
N LYS A 128 -5.56 22.56 6.54
CA LYS A 128 -6.41 21.78 5.62
C LYS A 128 -7.23 20.69 6.32
N ILE A 129 -6.69 20.04 7.34
CA ILE A 129 -7.41 18.99 8.10
C ILE A 129 -8.13 19.58 9.31
N SER A 130 -7.51 20.50 10.04
CA SER A 130 -8.14 21.13 11.22
C SER A 130 -9.40 21.91 10.88
N ALA A 131 -9.50 22.47 9.68
CA ALA A 131 -10.68 23.19 9.21
C ALA A 131 -11.87 22.29 8.83
N ILE A 132 -11.64 20.98 8.68
CA ILE A 132 -12.66 20.00 8.32
C ILE A 132 -13.39 19.55 9.61
N ASN A 133 -14.71 19.46 9.58
CA ASN A 133 -15.44 18.86 10.70
C ASN A 133 -15.25 17.32 10.72
N SER A 134 -15.44 16.73 11.89
CA SER A 134 -15.23 15.30 12.12
C SER A 134 -16.07 14.40 11.22
N GLU A 135 -17.28 14.82 10.82
CA GLU A 135 -18.16 14.05 9.93
C GLU A 135 -17.60 14.03 8.50
N SER A 136 -17.17 15.18 7.98
CA SER A 136 -16.56 15.27 6.64
C SER A 136 -15.21 14.55 6.57
N LEU A 137 -14.40 14.62 7.63
CA LEU A 137 -13.15 13.85 7.68
C LEU A 137 -13.42 12.35 7.73
N ALA A 138 -14.42 11.91 8.52
CA ALA A 138 -14.83 10.51 8.53
C ALA A 138 -15.30 10.04 7.14
N ALA A 139 -16.03 10.86 6.38
CA ALA A 139 -16.44 10.54 5.01
C ALA A 139 -15.23 10.31 4.09
N LEU A 140 -14.19 11.15 4.17
CA LEU A 140 -12.94 10.94 3.42
C LEU A 140 -12.24 9.64 3.84
N MET A 141 -12.25 9.31 5.14
CA MET A 141 -11.68 8.05 5.62
C MET A 141 -12.48 6.82 5.14
N GLU A 142 -13.82 6.94 5.00
CA GLU A 142 -14.66 5.91 4.37
C GLU A 142 -14.28 5.70 2.90
N GLU A 143 -14.10 6.78 2.13
CA GLU A 143 -13.64 6.69 0.75
C GLU A 143 -12.28 5.97 0.68
N MET A 144 -11.37 6.23 1.63
CA MET A 144 -10.10 5.50 1.73
C MET A 144 -10.29 4.02 2.11
N CYS A 145 -11.37 3.66 2.80
CA CYS A 145 -11.75 2.25 3.01
C CYS A 145 -12.23 1.60 1.71
N GLU A 146 -13.04 2.29 0.91
CA GLU A 146 -13.44 1.82 -0.42
C GLU A 146 -12.24 1.63 -1.36
N LEU A 147 -11.24 2.49 -1.26
CA LEU A 147 -9.96 2.36 -1.97
C LEU A 147 -9.04 1.26 -1.37
N ASN A 148 -9.50 0.54 -0.36
CA ASN A 148 -8.73 -0.52 0.33
C ASN A 148 -7.41 -0.04 0.95
N VAL A 149 -7.31 1.24 1.26
CA VAL A 149 -6.17 1.84 1.97
C VAL A 149 -6.37 1.72 3.47
N LEU A 150 -7.54 2.10 3.96
CA LEU A 150 -7.94 1.98 5.35
C LEU A 150 -8.96 0.85 5.55
N GLN A 151 -9.19 0.47 6.78
CA GLN A 151 -10.25 -0.42 7.22
C GLN A 151 -10.76 -0.03 8.59
N HIS A 152 -12.03 -0.34 8.85
CA HIS A 152 -12.61 -0.21 10.18
C HIS A 152 -12.01 -1.20 11.18
N THR A 153 -11.83 -0.73 12.41
CA THR A 153 -11.46 -1.57 13.55
C THR A 153 -12.58 -1.72 14.58
N GLY A 154 -13.73 -1.11 14.33
CA GLY A 154 -14.84 -0.96 15.26
C GLY A 154 -14.84 0.42 15.93
N ASP A 155 -15.96 0.79 16.55
CA ASP A 155 -16.14 2.01 17.33
C ASP A 155 -15.77 3.31 16.60
N GLY A 156 -16.01 3.38 15.27
CA GLY A 156 -15.69 4.54 14.44
C GLY A 156 -14.20 4.82 14.28
N ARG A 157 -13.37 3.79 14.41
CA ARG A 157 -11.93 3.89 14.26
C ARG A 157 -11.46 3.25 12.97
N TYR A 158 -10.34 3.74 12.47
CA TYR A 158 -9.74 3.36 11.21
C TYR A 158 -8.26 3.04 11.37
N ARG A 159 -7.75 2.10 10.58
CA ARG A 159 -6.32 1.82 10.47
C ARG A 159 -5.99 1.43 9.04
N PHE A 160 -4.72 1.38 8.69
CA PHE A 160 -4.32 0.80 7.42
C PHE A 160 -4.78 -0.66 7.30
N THR A 161 -5.29 -1.02 6.11
CA THR A 161 -5.64 -2.41 5.78
C THR A 161 -4.45 -3.35 5.95
N ARG A 162 -3.23 -2.83 5.75
CA ARG A 162 -1.98 -3.57 5.83
C ARG A 162 -0.91 -2.77 6.54
N HIS A 163 -0.16 -3.46 7.39
CA HIS A 163 1.00 -2.86 8.06
C HIS A 163 2.07 -2.35 7.06
N SER A 164 2.19 -2.97 5.89
CA SER A 164 3.10 -2.51 4.83
C SER A 164 2.80 -1.08 4.35
N PHE A 165 1.55 -0.63 4.38
CA PHE A 165 1.20 0.76 4.02
C PHE A 165 1.77 1.75 5.03
N CYS A 166 1.68 1.45 6.32
CA CYS A 166 2.32 2.27 7.34
C CYS A 166 3.85 2.35 7.10
N GLN A 167 4.49 1.22 6.77
CA GLN A 167 5.92 1.19 6.45
C GLN A 167 6.28 2.01 5.20
N MET A 168 5.39 2.02 4.18
CA MET A 168 5.57 2.82 2.97
C MET A 168 5.52 4.33 3.25
N MET A 169 4.74 4.76 4.25
CA MET A 169 4.71 6.17 4.66
C MET A 169 6.06 6.64 5.22
N GLY A 170 6.86 5.74 5.74
CA GLY A 170 8.21 6.01 6.20
C GLY A 170 8.39 5.89 7.72
N THR A 171 9.53 6.38 8.20
CA THR A 171 9.83 6.52 9.64
C THR A 171 9.09 7.73 10.21
N VAL A 172 8.97 7.80 11.54
CA VAL A 172 8.36 8.94 12.24
C VAL A 172 8.94 10.27 11.76
N GLN A 173 10.27 10.36 11.68
CA GLN A 173 10.95 11.57 11.24
C GLN A 173 10.60 11.95 9.78
N GLN A 174 10.54 10.96 8.87
CA GLN A 174 10.16 11.21 7.48
C GLN A 174 8.70 11.65 7.36
N ILE A 175 7.81 11.11 8.19
CA ILE A 175 6.40 11.52 8.24
C ILE A 175 6.28 12.94 8.79
N GLU A 176 7.01 13.28 9.83
CA GLU A 176 7.07 14.65 10.38
C GLU A 176 7.58 15.65 9.34
N ASP A 177 8.68 15.34 8.67
CA ASP A 177 9.25 16.19 7.62
C ASP A 177 8.23 16.42 6.47
N GLU A 178 7.47 15.39 6.10
CA GLU A 178 6.41 15.51 5.08
C GLU A 178 5.21 16.33 5.59
N LEU A 179 4.79 16.14 6.84
CA LEU A 179 3.69 16.91 7.45
C LEU A 179 4.03 18.40 7.54
N MET A 180 5.30 18.75 7.76
CA MET A 180 5.76 20.15 7.78
C MET A 180 5.49 20.88 6.45
N ASN A 181 5.44 20.17 5.32
CA ASN A 181 5.10 20.78 4.02
C ASN A 181 3.63 21.25 3.94
N TYR A 182 2.79 20.81 4.86
CA TYR A 182 1.36 21.14 4.92
C TYR A 182 1.00 22.04 6.11
N MET A 183 2.01 22.45 6.91
CA MET A 183 1.79 23.42 7.99
C MET A 183 1.46 24.79 7.38
N GLU A 184 0.46 25.44 7.93
CA GLU A 184 0.10 26.83 7.61
C GLU A 184 0.75 27.75 8.65
N ASP A 185 1.29 28.92 8.20
CA ASP A 185 1.89 29.94 9.04
C ASP A 185 0.85 30.65 9.95
#